data_6a2015054f300259fbbfa7ffa30091d2
#
_entry.id   6a2015054f300259fbbfa7ffa30091d2
#
_cell.length_a   1.000
_cell.length_b   1.000
_cell.length_c   1.000
_cell.angle_alpha   90.00
_cell.angle_beta   90.00
_cell.angle_gamma   90.00
#
_symmetry.space_group_name_H-M   'P 1'
#
loop_
_entity.id
_entity.type
_entity.pdbx_description
1 polymer ?
#
loop_
_entity_poly.entity_id
_entity_poly.type
_entity_poly.pdbx_seq_one_letter_code
_entity_poly.pdbx_strand_id
1 'polypeptide(L)'
;MGTRSGSIDPSIVTYLADKEKLSLKEVNNILNKESGAYGLSGVSADFRDIEKAAAEGHKRSILALESNAYLTAQKIAGYIATLRRSRCYCICRRSRRKWTRIKKKNL
;
A
#
# COMPACT_ATOMS: atom_id res chain seq x y z
N MET A 1 2.18 0.67 2.42
CA MET A 1 2.95 1.80 2.95
C MET A 1 1.97 2.90 3.35
N GLY A 2 2.12 3.45 4.58
CA GLY A 2 1.18 4.46 5.10
C GLY A 2 1.27 5.79 4.35
N THR A 3 2.48 6.34 4.23
CA THR A 3 2.72 7.67 3.64
C THR A 3 3.70 7.68 2.47
N ARG A 4 4.45 6.60 2.23
CA ARG A 4 5.45 6.54 1.16
C ARG A 4 4.83 6.01 -0.13
N SER A 5 5.30 6.52 -1.27
CA SER A 5 4.87 6.11 -2.61
C SER A 5 5.14 4.62 -2.93
N GLY A 6 6.18 4.04 -2.33
CA GLY A 6 6.59 2.68 -2.65
C GLY A 6 7.43 2.59 -3.92
N SER A 7 7.26 1.49 -4.65
CA SER A 7 7.97 1.31 -5.93
C SER A 7 7.31 2.15 -7.01
N ILE A 8 8.04 3.13 -7.52
CA ILE A 8 7.64 3.99 -8.63
C ILE A 8 8.76 4.02 -9.67
N ASP A 9 8.43 4.40 -10.90
CA ASP A 9 9.43 4.65 -11.92
C ASP A 9 10.27 5.88 -11.53
N PRO A 10 11.60 5.82 -11.60
CA PRO A 10 12.47 6.96 -11.26
C PRO A 10 12.17 8.23 -12.08
N SER A 11 11.69 8.10 -13.30
CA SER A 11 11.33 9.24 -14.16
C SER A 11 10.15 10.07 -13.61
N ILE A 12 9.33 9.48 -12.74
CA ILE A 12 8.23 10.21 -12.10
C ILE A 12 8.73 11.38 -11.25
N VAL A 13 9.91 11.28 -10.65
CA VAL A 13 10.49 12.34 -9.82
C VAL A 13 10.74 13.61 -10.64
N THR A 14 11.40 13.46 -11.78
CA THR A 14 11.69 14.60 -12.68
C THR A 14 10.43 15.09 -13.34
N TYR A 15 9.54 14.19 -13.77
CA TYR A 15 8.25 14.55 -14.36
C TYR A 15 7.39 15.41 -13.43
N LEU A 16 7.28 15.03 -12.13
CA LEU A 16 6.53 15.80 -11.15
C LEU A 16 7.18 17.16 -10.89
N ALA A 17 8.51 17.21 -10.75
CA ALA A 17 9.23 18.47 -10.56
C ALA A 17 8.96 19.45 -11.69
N ASP A 18 9.04 18.98 -12.94
CA ASP A 18 8.87 19.81 -14.13
C ASP A 18 7.43 20.23 -14.35
N LYS A 19 6.48 19.30 -14.19
CA LYS A 19 5.06 19.54 -14.45
C LYS A 19 4.43 20.47 -13.43
N GLU A 20 4.69 20.21 -12.15
CA GLU A 20 4.09 20.96 -11.05
C GLU A 20 4.97 22.13 -10.59
N LYS A 21 6.13 22.35 -11.24
CA LYS A 21 7.12 23.37 -10.88
C LYS A 21 7.59 23.28 -9.43
N LEU A 22 7.75 22.06 -8.94
CA LEU A 22 8.15 21.76 -7.57
C LEU A 22 9.67 21.64 -7.45
N SER A 23 10.20 22.08 -6.32
CA SER A 23 11.58 21.80 -5.95
C SER A 23 11.76 20.31 -5.60
N LEU A 24 12.99 19.81 -5.69
CA LEU A 24 13.29 18.42 -5.30
C LEU A 24 12.92 18.12 -3.84
N LYS A 25 12.97 19.12 -2.95
CA LYS A 25 12.57 18.97 -1.55
C LYS A 25 11.07 18.73 -1.42
N GLU A 26 10.26 19.44 -2.20
CA GLU A 26 8.80 19.28 -2.22
C GLU A 26 8.42 17.93 -2.80
N VAL A 27 9.01 17.53 -3.93
CA VAL A 27 8.79 16.21 -4.52
C VAL A 27 9.16 15.11 -3.51
N ASN A 28 10.30 15.24 -2.84
CA ASN A 28 10.71 14.29 -1.81
C ASN A 28 9.70 14.23 -0.63
N ASN A 29 9.15 15.37 -0.21
CA ASN A 29 8.11 15.40 0.82
C ASN A 29 6.84 14.67 0.37
N ILE A 30 6.35 14.95 -0.84
CA ILE A 30 5.18 14.30 -1.43
C ILE A 30 5.38 12.77 -1.47
N LEU A 31 6.50 12.30 -2.00
CA LEU A 31 6.77 10.87 -2.16
C LEU A 31 6.97 10.13 -0.83
N ASN A 32 7.41 10.80 0.22
CA ASN A 32 7.69 10.18 1.51
C ASN A 32 6.59 10.36 2.56
N LYS A 33 5.84 11.46 2.52
CA LYS A 33 4.90 11.83 3.58
C LYS A 33 3.44 11.95 3.13
N GLU A 34 3.21 12.21 1.84
CA GLU A 34 1.87 12.55 1.32
C GLU A 34 1.36 11.53 0.29
N SER A 35 2.08 10.42 0.14
CA SER A 35 1.75 9.32 -0.77
C SER A 35 1.15 8.11 -0.03
N GLY A 36 1.21 6.95 -0.67
CA GLY A 36 0.78 5.67 -0.08
C GLY A 36 -0.71 5.62 0.27
N ALA A 37 -1.03 4.93 1.35
CA ALA A 37 -2.43 4.79 1.80
C ALA A 37 -3.05 6.15 2.18
N TYR A 38 -2.26 7.06 2.75
CA TYR A 38 -2.69 8.42 3.04
C TYR A 38 -3.03 9.19 1.76
N GLY A 39 -2.13 9.21 0.78
CA GLY A 39 -2.36 9.91 -0.50
C GLY A 39 -3.54 9.34 -1.28
N LEU A 40 -3.74 8.02 -1.26
CA LEU A 40 -4.87 7.36 -1.91
C LEU A 40 -6.20 7.65 -1.19
N SER A 41 -6.25 7.44 0.12
CA SER A 41 -7.48 7.62 0.90
C SER A 41 -7.85 9.09 1.12
N GLY A 42 -6.86 9.94 1.34
CA GLY A 42 -7.05 11.33 1.75
C GLY A 42 -7.54 11.48 3.19
N VAL A 43 -7.54 10.41 3.99
CA VAL A 43 -8.09 10.41 5.36
C VAL A 43 -6.96 10.33 6.39
N SER A 44 -6.18 9.26 6.38
CA SER A 44 -5.17 8.98 7.40
C SER A 44 -4.09 8.04 6.86
N ALA A 45 -2.92 8.05 7.51
CA ALA A 45 -1.88 7.03 7.32
C ALA A 45 -2.15 5.76 8.15
N ASP A 46 -3.08 5.83 9.12
CA ASP A 46 -3.48 4.68 9.94
C ASP A 46 -4.61 3.91 9.25
N PHE A 47 -4.35 2.62 9.00
CA PHE A 47 -5.32 1.74 8.35
C PHE A 47 -6.61 1.56 9.15
N ARG A 48 -6.61 1.78 10.45
CA ARG A 48 -7.81 1.71 11.29
C ARG A 48 -8.81 2.81 10.93
N ASP A 49 -8.32 4.01 10.67
CA ASP A 49 -9.15 5.14 10.28
C ASP A 49 -9.66 4.96 8.84
N ILE A 50 -8.79 4.44 7.96
CA ILE A 50 -9.17 4.12 6.58
C ILE A 50 -10.24 3.01 6.55
N GLU A 51 -10.13 1.98 7.40
CA GLU A 51 -11.14 0.92 7.53
C GLU A 51 -12.48 1.44 8.01
N LYS A 52 -12.49 2.36 8.98
CA LYS A 52 -13.73 3.02 9.44
C LYS A 52 -14.40 3.83 8.33
N ALA A 53 -13.62 4.70 7.68
CA ALA A 53 -14.14 5.50 6.57
C ALA A 53 -14.65 4.62 5.41
N ALA A 54 -13.98 3.50 5.11
CA ALA A 54 -14.44 2.54 4.11
C ALA A 54 -15.77 1.88 4.50
N ALA A 55 -15.95 1.54 5.77
CA ALA A 55 -17.21 0.99 6.29
C ALA A 55 -18.37 2.00 6.18
N GLU A 56 -18.06 3.28 6.23
CA GLU A 56 -19.01 4.39 6.02
C GLU A 56 -19.26 4.69 4.51
N GLY A 57 -18.65 3.91 3.61
CA GLY A 57 -18.84 4.04 2.17
C GLY A 57 -17.89 5.04 1.48
N HIS A 58 -16.81 5.49 2.14
CA HIS A 58 -15.84 6.40 1.54
C HIS A 58 -15.05 5.73 0.42
N LYS A 59 -15.35 6.07 -0.84
CA LYS A 59 -14.83 5.40 -2.04
C LYS A 59 -13.30 5.35 -2.12
N ARG A 60 -12.62 6.45 -1.78
CA ARG A 60 -11.15 6.50 -1.82
C ARG A 60 -10.51 5.61 -0.74
N SER A 61 -11.15 5.46 0.41
CA SER A 61 -10.69 4.55 1.47
C SER A 61 -10.84 3.09 1.05
N ILE A 62 -11.94 2.74 0.40
CA ILE A 62 -12.15 1.41 -0.18
C ILE A 62 -11.05 1.11 -1.21
N LEU A 63 -10.82 2.04 -2.15
CA LEU A 63 -9.77 1.90 -3.15
C LEU A 63 -8.37 1.75 -2.53
N ALA A 64 -8.07 2.51 -1.47
CA ALA A 64 -6.78 2.42 -0.77
C ALA A 64 -6.57 1.05 -0.13
N LEU A 65 -7.61 0.45 0.47
CA LEU A 65 -7.56 -0.89 1.04
C LEU A 65 -7.38 -1.97 -0.04
N GLU A 66 -8.14 -1.88 -1.12
CA GLU A 66 -8.06 -2.81 -2.26
C GLU A 66 -6.69 -2.75 -2.94
N SER A 67 -6.19 -1.54 -3.21
CA SER A 67 -4.85 -1.33 -3.79
C SER A 67 -3.75 -1.91 -2.90
N ASN A 68 -3.85 -1.71 -1.58
CA ASN A 68 -2.88 -2.28 -0.64
C ASN A 68 -2.93 -3.81 -0.61
N ALA A 69 -4.13 -4.39 -0.64
CA ALA A 69 -4.31 -5.84 -0.70
C ALA A 69 -3.74 -6.43 -2.00
N TYR A 70 -4.03 -5.79 -3.14
CA TYR A 70 -3.52 -6.18 -4.45
C TYR A 70 -1.99 -6.14 -4.53
N LEU A 71 -1.37 -5.03 -4.14
CA LEU A 71 0.09 -4.88 -4.14
C LEU A 71 0.78 -5.88 -3.19
N THR A 72 0.14 -6.18 -2.06
CA THR A 72 0.62 -7.20 -1.12
C THR A 72 0.56 -8.59 -1.75
N ALA A 73 -0.53 -8.92 -2.43
CA ALA A 73 -0.70 -10.19 -3.14
C ALA A 73 0.35 -10.36 -4.25
N GLN A 74 0.65 -9.31 -5.02
CA GLN A 74 1.70 -9.34 -6.03
C GLN A 74 3.09 -9.67 -5.42
N LYS A 75 3.44 -9.05 -4.29
CA LYS A 75 4.72 -9.34 -3.60
C LYS A 75 4.77 -10.78 -3.11
N ILE A 76 3.70 -11.28 -2.52
CA ILE A 76 3.59 -12.66 -2.06
C ILE A 76 3.75 -13.62 -3.24
N ALA A 77 3.05 -13.39 -4.35
CA ALA A 77 3.14 -14.22 -5.55
C ALA A 77 4.57 -14.26 -6.12
N GLY A 78 5.27 -13.11 -6.15
CA GLY A 78 6.67 -13.05 -6.54
C GLY A 78 7.59 -13.89 -5.65
N TYR A 79 7.39 -13.85 -4.36
CA TYR A 79 8.16 -14.69 -3.42
C TYR A 79 7.85 -16.18 -3.59
N ILE A 80 6.59 -16.54 -3.84
CA ILE A 80 6.21 -17.94 -4.11
C ILE A 80 6.93 -18.48 -5.35
N ALA A 81 6.93 -17.70 -6.43
CA ALA A 81 7.62 -18.06 -7.66
C ALA A 81 9.13 -18.28 -7.42
N THR A 82 9.76 -17.40 -6.64
CA THR A 82 11.18 -17.51 -6.29
C THR A 82 11.49 -18.72 -5.42
N LEU A 83 10.63 -19.02 -4.45
CA LEU A 83 10.81 -20.14 -3.52
C LEU A 83 10.42 -21.50 -4.12
N ARG A 84 9.82 -21.54 -5.30
CA ARG A 84 9.32 -22.73 -6.02
C ARG A 84 8.35 -23.61 -5.24
N ARG A 85 8.27 -23.50 -3.90
CA ARG A 85 7.34 -24.24 -3.02
C ARG A 85 7.02 -23.38 -1.80
N SER A 86 5.75 -23.32 -1.43
CA SER A 86 5.33 -22.75 -0.18
C SER A 86 4.24 -23.60 0.46
N ARG A 87 4.46 -24.01 1.74
CA ARG A 87 3.49 -24.78 2.52
C ARG A 87 2.62 -23.89 3.41
N CYS A 88 3.07 -22.68 3.69
CA CYS A 88 2.42 -21.78 4.62
C CYS A 88 2.77 -20.32 4.33
N TYR A 89 1.79 -19.43 4.52
CA TYR A 89 1.99 -17.98 4.51
C TYR A 89 1.74 -17.44 5.90
N CYS A 90 2.65 -16.60 6.38
CA CYS A 90 2.48 -15.88 7.64
C CYS A 90 2.38 -14.38 7.32
N ILE A 91 1.22 -13.80 7.59
CA ILE A 91 1.02 -12.35 7.48
C ILE A 91 0.87 -11.79 8.89
N CYS A 92 1.84 -10.98 9.31
CA CYS A 92 1.82 -10.32 10.60
C CYS A 92 1.35 -8.88 10.45
N ARG A 93 0.25 -8.52 11.09
CA ARG A 93 -0.21 -7.15 11.20
C ARG A 93 0.29 -6.57 12.53
N ARG A 94 1.10 -5.52 12.48
CA ARG A 94 1.76 -4.93 13.66
C ARG A 94 0.81 -4.42 14.75
N SER A 95 -0.47 -4.17 14.44
CA SER A 95 -1.42 -3.58 15.38
C SER A 95 -2.34 -4.55 16.12
N ARG A 96 -2.41 -5.82 15.75
CA ARG A 96 -3.20 -6.83 16.48
C ARG A 96 -2.53 -8.20 16.36
N ARG A 97 -2.21 -8.82 17.49
CA ARG A 97 -1.72 -10.21 17.62
C ARG A 97 -2.78 -11.27 17.26
N LYS A 98 -3.46 -11.13 16.14
CA LYS A 98 -4.32 -12.18 15.61
C LYS A 98 -3.65 -12.80 14.39
N TRP A 99 -3.15 -14.00 14.57
CA TRP A 99 -2.65 -14.85 13.50
C TRP A 99 -3.83 -15.31 12.64
N THR A 100 -3.92 -14.86 11.42
CA THR A 100 -4.92 -15.36 10.48
C THR A 100 -4.25 -16.41 9.61
N ARG A 101 -4.55 -17.68 9.87
CA ARG A 101 -4.16 -18.79 9.02
C ARG A 101 -5.02 -18.75 7.76
N ILE A 102 -4.46 -18.36 6.65
CA ILE A 102 -5.16 -18.43 5.37
C ILE A 102 -5.21 -19.92 4.98
N LYS A 103 -6.37 -20.55 5.18
CA LYS A 103 -6.64 -21.88 4.64
C LYS A 103 -6.67 -21.77 3.12
N LYS A 104 -5.94 -22.66 2.41
CA LYS A 104 -6.13 -22.89 0.99
C LYS A 104 -7.62 -23.13 0.74
N LYS A 105 -8.32 -22.22 0.11
CA LYS A 105 -9.47 -22.56 -0.72
C LYS A 105 -8.88 -22.95 -2.07
N ASN A 106 -9.26 -24.13 -2.52
CA ASN A 106 -8.78 -24.77 -3.73
C ASN A 106 -8.69 -23.79 -4.90
N LEU A 107 -7.49 -23.67 -5.45
CA LEU A 107 -7.23 -23.32 -6.84
C LEU A 107 -7.14 -24.64 -7.60
#